data_c849c9ad43561a48b1a324ea9d5d9e9e
#
_entry.id   c849c9ad43561a48b1a324ea9d5d9e9e
#
_cell.length_a   1.000
_cell.length_b   1.000
_cell.length_c   1.000
_cell.angle_alpha   90.00
_cell.angle_beta   90.00
_cell.angle_gamma   90.00
#
_symmetry.space_group_name_H-M   'P 1'
#
loop_
_entity.id
_entity.type
_entity.pdbx_description
1 polymer ?
#
loop_
_entity_poly.entity_id
_entity_poly.type
_entity_poly.pdbx_seq_one_letter_code
_entity_poly.pdbx_strand_id
1 'polypeptide(L)'
;MSLGLNVLVLGYYVLKPEVNKLVLKRKETAAKKETANLFDEINPVKGFTINAKYENLGPKMISSGVIDLDKFKQTYEKSSQPLTKEQLEILTKGSDKKIKIDRDNSYFLLNFFWAVGLNNKSKVLDEGDIVKYGEGKVGNFASTGGWSLSKTQPMDYYAKSELIPMIAEQESLVQKVDSNIYRPCCDNSTAFPDCNHGMALLAVLQLMAANNATEK
;
A
#
# COMPACT_ATOMS: atom_id res chain seq x y z
N MET A 1 29.91 17.23 62.39
CA MET A 1 28.73 16.99 61.57
C MET A 1 28.99 17.19 60.03
N SER A 2 30.18 17.11 59.51
CA SER A 2 30.47 17.50 58.10
C SER A 2 30.80 16.31 57.17
N LEU A 3 31.24 15.15 57.66
CA LEU A 3 31.64 14.02 56.82
C LEU A 3 30.45 13.28 56.19
N GLY A 4 29.32 13.14 56.89
CA GLY A 4 28.15 12.39 56.39
C GLY A 4 27.44 13.08 55.22
N LEU A 5 27.41 14.40 55.16
CA LEU A 5 26.77 15.16 54.10
C LEU A 5 27.57 15.07 52.77
N ASN A 6 28.91 15.08 52.87
CA ASN A 6 29.78 14.97 51.73
C ASN A 6 29.70 13.57 51.03
N VAL A 7 29.56 12.50 51.83
CA VAL A 7 29.42 11.13 51.29
C VAL A 7 28.09 10.97 50.53
N LEU A 8 26.98 11.53 51.04
CA LEU A 8 25.68 11.50 50.39
C LEU A 8 25.68 12.32 49.08
N VAL A 9 26.31 13.48 49.07
CA VAL A 9 26.43 14.34 47.88
C VAL A 9 27.29 13.68 46.82
N LEU A 10 28.46 13.12 47.18
CA LEU A 10 29.32 12.39 46.25
C LEU A 10 28.60 11.15 45.70
N GLY A 11 27.92 10.38 46.54
CA GLY A 11 27.11 9.23 46.12
C GLY A 11 26.03 9.62 45.08
N TYR A 12 25.37 10.76 45.29
CA TYR A 12 24.37 11.28 44.36
C TYR A 12 24.95 11.61 42.98
N TYR A 13 26.11 12.30 42.92
CA TYR A 13 26.74 12.67 41.67
C TYR A 13 27.35 11.47 40.92
N VAL A 14 27.81 10.44 41.61
CA VAL A 14 28.34 9.22 41.00
C VAL A 14 27.24 8.31 40.49
N LEU A 15 26.14 8.15 41.24
CA LEU A 15 25.04 7.23 40.88
C LEU A 15 24.04 7.83 39.90
N LYS A 16 23.87 9.17 39.88
CA LYS A 16 22.91 9.86 39.00
C LYS A 16 23.12 9.56 37.52
N PRO A 17 24.34 9.55 36.96
CA PRO A 17 24.57 9.20 35.55
C PRO A 17 24.14 7.77 35.24
N GLU A 18 24.49 6.81 36.11
CA GLU A 18 24.14 5.39 35.90
C GLU A 18 22.63 5.16 36.03
N VAL A 19 21.96 5.78 36.97
CA VAL A 19 20.51 5.74 37.10
C VAL A 19 19.82 6.34 35.88
N ASN A 20 20.30 7.50 35.40
CA ASN A 20 19.76 8.12 34.19
C ASN A 20 19.94 7.22 32.96
N LYS A 21 21.09 6.57 32.82
CA LYS A 21 21.36 5.61 31.74
C LYS A 21 20.42 4.41 31.77
N LEU A 22 20.16 3.87 32.98
CA LEU A 22 19.21 2.78 33.17
C LEU A 22 17.77 3.20 32.87
N VAL A 23 17.36 4.41 33.25
CA VAL A 23 16.04 4.97 32.96
C VAL A 23 15.86 5.17 31.45
N LEU A 24 16.86 5.73 30.77
CA LEU A 24 16.84 5.90 29.32
C LEU A 24 16.71 4.56 28.60
N LYS A 25 17.54 3.59 28.98
CA LYS A 25 17.51 2.24 28.40
C LYS A 25 16.14 1.55 28.60
N ARG A 26 15.51 1.72 29.78
CA ARG A 26 14.16 1.20 30.03
C ARG A 26 13.11 1.89 29.16
N LYS A 27 13.18 3.23 29.00
CA LYS A 27 12.28 3.98 28.10
C LYS A 27 12.41 3.54 26.66
N GLU A 28 13.64 3.39 26.16
CA GLU A 28 13.91 2.89 24.80
C GLU A 28 13.37 1.47 24.59
N THR A 29 13.56 0.59 25.58
CA THR A 29 13.05 -0.78 25.51
C THR A 29 11.51 -0.81 25.52
N ALA A 30 10.88 0.02 26.35
CA ALA A 30 9.43 0.13 26.40
C ALA A 30 8.86 0.68 25.08
N ALA A 31 9.47 1.74 24.54
CA ALA A 31 9.07 2.31 23.24
C ALA A 31 9.22 1.30 22.09
N LYS A 32 10.33 0.56 22.06
CA LYS A 32 10.53 -0.51 21.05
C LYS A 32 9.47 -1.60 21.16
N LYS A 33 9.12 -2.02 22.38
CA LYS A 33 8.08 -3.03 22.61
C LYS A 33 6.70 -2.52 22.18
N GLU A 34 6.37 -1.27 22.49
CA GLU A 34 5.11 -0.63 22.09
C GLU A 34 5.00 -0.52 20.57
N THR A 35 6.08 -0.08 19.90
CA THR A 35 6.15 -0.02 18.43
C THR A 35 5.99 -1.40 17.80
N ALA A 36 6.64 -2.44 18.37
CA ALA A 36 6.51 -3.81 17.88
C ALA A 36 5.07 -4.35 18.04
N ASN A 37 4.44 -4.07 19.19
CA ASN A 37 3.04 -4.46 19.43
C ASN A 37 2.10 -3.76 18.45
N LEU A 38 2.27 -2.46 18.20
CA LEU A 38 1.48 -1.69 17.24
C LEU A 38 1.68 -2.22 15.82
N PHE A 39 2.92 -2.53 15.44
CA PHE A 39 3.21 -3.14 14.14
C PHE A 39 2.49 -4.48 13.96
N ASP A 40 2.47 -5.34 14.98
CA ASP A 40 1.78 -6.63 14.94
C ASP A 40 0.25 -6.48 14.91
N GLU A 41 -0.28 -5.42 15.51
CA GLU A 41 -1.71 -5.10 15.49
C GLU A 41 -2.16 -4.64 14.10
N ILE A 42 -1.45 -3.68 13.50
CA ILE A 42 -1.80 -3.12 12.18
C ILE A 42 -1.38 -4.02 11.01
N ASN A 43 -0.40 -4.90 11.21
CA ASN A 43 0.12 -5.83 10.22
C ASN A 43 0.26 -7.24 10.81
N PRO A 44 -0.86 -7.91 11.14
CA PRO A 44 -0.85 -9.21 11.79
C PRO A 44 -0.28 -10.30 10.87
N VAL A 45 0.43 -11.26 11.47
CA VAL A 45 1.01 -12.42 10.73
C VAL A 45 -0.04 -13.20 9.95
N LYS A 46 -1.26 -13.33 10.53
CA LYS A 46 -2.39 -13.99 9.84
C LYS A 46 -2.87 -13.26 8.59
N GLY A 47 -2.55 -11.95 8.45
CA GLY A 47 -3.03 -11.10 7.38
C GLY A 47 -4.53 -10.82 7.43
N PHE A 48 -5.02 -10.17 6.38
CA PHE A 48 -6.43 -9.86 6.16
C PHE A 48 -6.90 -10.51 4.86
N THR A 49 -8.11 -11.06 4.85
CA THR A 49 -8.72 -11.62 3.63
C THR A 49 -9.90 -10.76 3.24
N ILE A 50 -9.87 -10.20 2.04
CA ILE A 50 -10.99 -9.46 1.46
C ILE A 50 -11.94 -10.40 0.72
N ASN A 51 -13.22 -10.03 0.65
CA ASN A 51 -14.22 -10.84 -0.06
C ASN A 51 -14.20 -10.58 -1.56
N ALA A 52 -13.04 -10.73 -2.18
CA ALA A 52 -12.81 -10.59 -3.60
C ALA A 52 -11.76 -11.61 -4.05
N LYS A 53 -11.75 -11.94 -5.34
CA LYS A 53 -10.82 -12.90 -5.95
C LYS A 53 -9.97 -12.21 -7.01
N TYR A 54 -8.83 -12.81 -7.36
CA TYR A 54 -8.02 -12.34 -8.48
C TYR A 54 -8.68 -12.57 -9.83
N GLU A 55 -9.47 -13.65 -9.94
CA GLU A 55 -10.09 -14.08 -11.19
C GLU A 55 -9.07 -14.08 -12.35
N ASN A 56 -9.37 -13.40 -13.43
CA ASN A 56 -8.50 -13.26 -14.60
C ASN A 56 -7.82 -11.88 -14.70
N LEU A 57 -7.71 -11.11 -13.61
CA LEU A 57 -7.07 -9.79 -13.61
C LEU A 57 -5.62 -9.86 -14.10
N GLY A 58 -4.82 -10.82 -13.60
CA GLY A 58 -3.43 -11.00 -14.04
C GLY A 58 -3.30 -11.21 -15.56
N PRO A 59 -3.96 -12.23 -16.14
CA PRO A 59 -3.98 -12.42 -17.59
C PRO A 59 -4.46 -11.20 -18.39
N LYS A 60 -5.48 -10.49 -17.92
CA LYS A 60 -5.97 -9.26 -18.57
C LYS A 60 -4.91 -8.16 -18.55
N MET A 61 -4.19 -7.97 -17.44
CA MET A 61 -3.13 -6.97 -17.36
C MET A 61 -1.93 -7.27 -18.26
N ILE A 62 -1.55 -8.54 -18.39
CA ILE A 62 -0.48 -8.97 -19.32
C ILE A 62 -0.94 -8.80 -20.77
N SER A 63 -2.16 -9.21 -21.09
CA SER A 63 -2.69 -9.11 -22.46
C SER A 63 -2.87 -7.65 -22.90
N SER A 64 -3.29 -6.76 -22.03
CA SER A 64 -3.36 -5.32 -22.32
C SER A 64 -1.98 -4.68 -22.47
N GLY A 65 -0.94 -5.25 -21.85
CA GLY A 65 0.42 -4.73 -21.84
C GLY A 65 0.72 -3.76 -20.69
N VAL A 66 -0.24 -3.48 -19.81
CA VAL A 66 0.03 -2.67 -18.60
C VAL A 66 1.03 -3.38 -17.69
N ILE A 67 1.09 -4.71 -17.72
CA ILE A 67 2.19 -5.50 -17.17
C ILE A 67 2.98 -6.13 -18.31
N ASP A 68 4.25 -5.77 -18.43
CA ASP A 68 5.26 -6.54 -19.16
C ASP A 68 5.81 -7.59 -18.20
N LEU A 69 5.48 -8.85 -18.45
CA LEU A 69 5.82 -9.95 -17.53
C LEU A 69 7.32 -10.10 -17.32
N ASP A 70 8.14 -9.86 -18.35
CA ASP A 70 9.58 -10.00 -18.23
C ASP A 70 10.19 -8.86 -17.42
N LYS A 71 9.76 -7.61 -17.64
CA LYS A 71 10.16 -6.48 -16.79
C LYS A 71 9.73 -6.70 -15.35
N PHE A 72 8.52 -7.21 -15.13
CA PHE A 72 7.98 -7.49 -13.80
C PHE A 72 8.84 -8.52 -13.07
N LYS A 73 9.14 -9.68 -13.70
CA LYS A 73 10.04 -10.71 -13.15
C LYS A 73 11.42 -10.14 -12.82
N GLN A 74 12.05 -9.45 -13.78
CA GLN A 74 13.38 -8.87 -13.59
C GLN A 74 13.44 -7.90 -12.40
N THR A 75 12.38 -7.12 -12.19
CA THR A 75 12.30 -6.19 -11.04
C THR A 75 12.31 -6.93 -9.72
N TYR A 76 11.57 -8.04 -9.63
CA TYR A 76 11.52 -8.88 -8.43
C TYR A 76 12.83 -9.64 -8.19
N GLU A 77 13.48 -10.12 -9.24
CA GLU A 77 14.82 -10.74 -9.17
C GLU A 77 15.87 -9.75 -8.68
N LYS A 78 15.88 -8.52 -9.23
CA LYS A 78 16.81 -7.45 -8.82
C LYS A 78 16.61 -7.00 -7.37
N SER A 79 15.39 -7.06 -6.85
CA SER A 79 15.08 -6.74 -5.45
C SER A 79 15.35 -7.89 -4.48
N SER A 80 15.93 -9.01 -4.95
CA SER A 80 16.15 -10.23 -4.17
C SER A 80 14.88 -10.83 -3.58
N GLN A 81 13.74 -10.60 -4.21
CA GLN A 81 12.42 -11.11 -3.84
C GLN A 81 11.75 -11.75 -5.07
N PRO A 82 12.31 -12.82 -5.64
CA PRO A 82 11.78 -13.42 -6.86
C PRO A 82 10.32 -13.84 -6.68
N LEU A 83 9.54 -13.70 -7.75
CA LEU A 83 8.14 -14.07 -7.74
C LEU A 83 7.97 -15.55 -7.36
N THR A 84 7.06 -15.82 -6.43
CA THR A 84 6.69 -17.19 -6.07
C THR A 84 5.92 -17.86 -7.23
N LYS A 85 5.84 -19.19 -7.19
CA LYS A 85 5.04 -19.94 -8.17
C LYS A 85 3.58 -19.48 -8.17
N GLU A 86 3.00 -19.23 -6.99
CA GLU A 86 1.63 -18.76 -6.86
C GLU A 86 1.43 -17.37 -7.48
N GLN A 87 2.34 -16.43 -7.23
CA GLN A 87 2.30 -15.09 -7.84
C GLN A 87 2.40 -15.14 -9.36
N LEU A 88 3.26 -16.03 -9.90
CA LEU A 88 3.34 -16.26 -11.34
C LEU A 88 2.05 -16.87 -11.91
N GLU A 89 1.42 -17.79 -11.20
CA GLU A 89 0.13 -18.36 -11.61
C GLU A 89 -0.98 -17.30 -11.58
N ILE A 90 -1.04 -16.45 -10.54
CA ILE A 90 -1.98 -15.32 -10.49
C ILE A 90 -1.82 -14.41 -11.71
N LEU A 91 -0.58 -14.07 -12.06
CA LEU A 91 -0.30 -13.21 -13.21
C LEU A 91 -0.66 -13.88 -14.56
N THR A 92 -0.34 -15.16 -14.74
CA THR A 92 -0.41 -15.82 -16.06
C THR A 92 -1.68 -16.60 -16.31
N LYS A 93 -2.33 -17.10 -15.26
CA LYS A 93 -3.53 -17.97 -15.34
C LYS A 93 -4.74 -17.38 -14.62
N GLY A 94 -4.52 -16.41 -13.71
CA GLY A 94 -5.53 -15.96 -12.77
C GLY A 94 -5.67 -16.89 -11.57
N SER A 95 -6.64 -16.59 -10.70
CA SER A 95 -6.90 -17.42 -9.51
C SER A 95 -8.30 -17.17 -8.94
N ASP A 96 -9.01 -18.24 -8.59
CA ASP A 96 -10.29 -18.18 -7.87
C ASP A 96 -10.14 -18.05 -6.36
N LYS A 97 -8.91 -17.97 -5.86
CA LYS A 97 -8.65 -17.76 -4.43
C LYS A 97 -9.06 -16.36 -4.01
N LYS A 98 -9.61 -16.24 -2.79
CA LYS A 98 -9.80 -14.93 -2.16
C LYS A 98 -8.46 -14.25 -1.96
N ILE A 99 -8.45 -12.94 -2.11
CA ILE A 99 -7.25 -12.13 -1.94
C ILE A 99 -6.97 -12.02 -0.44
N LYS A 100 -5.82 -12.53 -0.04
CA LYS A 100 -5.24 -12.36 1.29
C LYS A 100 -4.13 -11.32 1.21
N ILE A 101 -4.12 -10.37 2.11
CA ILE A 101 -3.08 -9.35 2.25
C ILE A 101 -2.31 -9.67 3.52
N ASP A 102 -1.02 -9.95 3.41
CA ASP A 102 -0.14 -10.24 4.53
C ASP A 102 1.27 -9.68 4.30
N ARG A 103 2.16 -9.91 5.27
CA ARG A 103 3.54 -9.38 5.25
C ARG A 103 4.36 -9.91 4.08
N ASP A 104 4.10 -11.15 3.65
CA ASP A 104 4.93 -11.85 2.68
C ASP A 104 4.56 -11.49 1.25
N ASN A 105 3.31 -11.02 1.02
CA ASN A 105 2.81 -10.70 -0.31
C ASN A 105 2.53 -9.20 -0.54
N SER A 106 2.70 -8.35 0.45
CA SER A 106 2.35 -6.92 0.38
C SER A 106 3.06 -6.19 -0.78
N TYR A 107 4.33 -6.50 -1.04
CA TYR A 107 5.07 -5.91 -2.15
C TYR A 107 4.53 -6.35 -3.51
N PHE A 108 4.18 -7.64 -3.66
CA PHE A 108 3.53 -8.14 -4.87
C PHE A 108 2.17 -7.48 -5.07
N LEU A 109 1.34 -7.42 -4.04
CA LEU A 109 0.01 -6.85 -4.11
C LEU A 109 0.04 -5.35 -4.42
N LEU A 110 1.01 -4.61 -3.86
CA LEU A 110 1.19 -3.20 -4.19
C LEU A 110 1.36 -3.01 -5.69
N ASN A 111 2.30 -3.71 -6.32
CA ASN A 111 2.56 -3.57 -7.76
C ASN A 111 1.41 -4.14 -8.61
N PHE A 112 0.82 -5.26 -8.20
CA PHE A 112 -0.33 -5.86 -8.88
C PHE A 112 -1.52 -4.89 -8.92
N PHE A 113 -1.92 -4.35 -7.77
CA PHE A 113 -3.05 -3.43 -7.69
C PHE A 113 -2.72 -2.04 -8.22
N TRP A 114 -1.48 -1.61 -8.19
CA TRP A 114 -1.07 -0.39 -8.88
C TRP A 114 -1.33 -0.50 -10.39
N ALA A 115 -0.94 -1.60 -11.02
CA ALA A 115 -1.23 -1.85 -12.43
C ALA A 115 -2.74 -1.92 -12.72
N VAL A 116 -3.51 -2.59 -11.84
CA VAL A 116 -4.98 -2.65 -11.95
C VAL A 116 -5.56 -1.25 -11.86
N GLY A 117 -5.22 -0.47 -10.83
CA GLY A 117 -5.75 0.87 -10.60
C GLY A 117 -5.44 1.82 -11.75
N LEU A 118 -4.19 1.82 -12.23
CA LEU A 118 -3.78 2.64 -13.38
C LEU A 118 -4.62 2.35 -14.63
N ASN A 119 -4.91 1.08 -14.91
CA ASN A 119 -5.54 0.67 -16.17
C ASN A 119 -7.06 0.57 -16.10
N ASN A 120 -7.65 0.45 -14.89
CA ASN A 120 -9.10 0.33 -14.74
C ASN A 120 -9.80 1.66 -14.96
N LYS A 121 -10.85 1.68 -15.78
CA LYS A 121 -11.74 2.84 -15.92
C LYS A 121 -12.41 3.16 -14.59
N SER A 122 -12.47 4.43 -14.25
CA SER A 122 -13.05 4.88 -12.99
C SER A 122 -13.35 6.37 -13.03
N LYS A 123 -14.46 6.78 -12.45
CA LYS A 123 -14.80 8.20 -12.25
C LYS A 123 -13.73 8.95 -11.45
N VAL A 124 -13.08 8.30 -10.50
CA VAL A 124 -11.98 8.89 -9.72
C VAL A 124 -10.82 9.31 -10.63
N LEU A 125 -10.52 8.52 -11.68
CA LEU A 125 -9.47 8.83 -12.65
C LEU A 125 -9.93 9.77 -13.77
N ASP A 126 -11.21 9.74 -14.14
CA ASP A 126 -11.72 10.55 -15.25
C ASP A 126 -12.16 11.95 -14.80
N GLU A 127 -12.72 12.08 -13.58
CA GLU A 127 -13.39 13.29 -13.09
C GLU A 127 -12.88 13.72 -11.70
N GLY A 128 -12.06 12.88 -11.03
CA GLY A 128 -11.63 13.08 -9.65
C GLY A 128 -10.52 14.12 -9.48
N ASP A 129 -10.02 14.19 -8.27
CA ASP A 129 -9.03 15.19 -7.87
C ASP A 129 -7.70 15.06 -8.61
N ILE A 130 -7.33 13.85 -9.04
CA ILE A 130 -6.11 13.63 -9.84
C ILE A 130 -6.15 14.38 -11.16
N VAL A 131 -7.33 14.53 -11.77
CA VAL A 131 -7.53 15.29 -13.00
C VAL A 131 -7.60 16.78 -12.69
N LYS A 132 -8.37 17.18 -11.66
CA LYS A 132 -8.58 18.56 -11.25
C LYS A 132 -7.26 19.24 -10.88
N TYR A 133 -6.48 18.60 -10.01
CA TYR A 133 -5.18 19.13 -9.54
C TYR A 133 -4.02 18.82 -10.49
N GLY A 134 -4.20 17.87 -11.39
CA GLY A 134 -3.21 17.55 -12.43
C GLY A 134 -3.09 18.59 -13.53
N GLU A 135 -4.09 19.46 -13.70
CA GLU A 135 -4.10 20.54 -14.70
C GLU A 135 -3.72 20.05 -16.11
N GLY A 136 -4.25 18.88 -16.51
CA GLY A 136 -3.91 18.23 -17.77
C GLY A 136 -2.56 17.49 -17.79
N LYS A 137 -1.85 17.44 -16.67
CA LYS A 137 -0.52 16.79 -16.54
C LYS A 137 -0.57 15.57 -15.62
N VAL A 138 -1.66 14.79 -15.70
CA VAL A 138 -1.87 13.59 -14.86
C VAL A 138 -0.68 12.62 -14.94
N GLY A 139 0.03 12.56 -16.06
CA GLY A 139 1.24 11.75 -16.22
C GLY A 139 2.45 12.18 -15.36
N ASN A 140 2.40 13.34 -14.70
CA ASN A 140 3.49 13.78 -13.82
C ASN A 140 3.43 13.16 -12.42
N PHE A 141 2.31 12.52 -12.04
CA PHE A 141 2.21 11.85 -10.74
C PHE A 141 2.96 10.52 -10.74
N ALA A 142 3.49 10.17 -9.56
CA ALA A 142 4.22 8.92 -9.37
C ALA A 142 3.34 7.69 -9.64
N SER A 143 2.04 7.79 -9.36
CA SER A 143 1.07 6.71 -9.59
C SER A 143 0.76 6.44 -11.06
N THR A 144 1.00 7.39 -11.91
CA THR A 144 0.65 7.33 -13.35
C THR A 144 1.91 7.23 -14.20
N GLY A 145 2.60 8.34 -14.50
CA GLY A 145 3.84 8.32 -15.27
C GLY A 145 5.01 7.60 -14.60
N GLY A 146 4.94 7.35 -13.29
CA GLY A 146 5.94 6.56 -12.57
C GLY A 146 5.86 5.05 -12.77
N TRP A 147 4.79 4.52 -13.38
CA TRP A 147 4.67 3.09 -13.66
C TRP A 147 5.62 2.66 -14.77
N SER A 148 6.64 1.87 -14.45
CA SER A 148 7.72 1.49 -15.37
C SER A 148 7.65 0.04 -15.86
N LEU A 149 6.65 -0.74 -15.43
CA LEU A 149 6.54 -2.17 -15.71
C LEU A 149 5.57 -2.49 -16.86
N SER A 150 5.18 -1.51 -17.65
CA SER A 150 4.37 -1.66 -18.84
C SER A 150 5.20 -1.90 -20.12
N LYS A 151 4.55 -2.40 -21.18
CA LYS A 151 5.19 -2.60 -22.48
C LYS A 151 5.53 -1.29 -23.20
N THR A 152 4.65 -0.30 -23.09
CA THR A 152 4.81 1.04 -23.69
C THR A 152 4.77 2.12 -22.59
N GLN A 153 4.50 3.37 -22.93
CA GLN A 153 4.43 4.46 -21.95
C GLN A 153 3.28 4.25 -20.97
N PRO A 154 3.46 4.54 -19.67
CA PRO A 154 2.43 4.31 -18.65
C PRO A 154 1.09 4.94 -18.98
N MET A 155 1.10 6.14 -19.54
CA MET A 155 -0.11 6.88 -19.88
C MET A 155 -0.94 6.25 -21.01
N ASP A 156 -0.35 5.35 -21.81
CA ASP A 156 -1.10 4.56 -22.80
C ASP A 156 -2.15 3.65 -22.13
N TYR A 157 -1.97 3.37 -20.83
CA TYR A 157 -2.82 2.48 -20.05
C TYR A 157 -3.72 3.21 -19.05
N TYR A 158 -3.57 4.52 -18.88
CA TYR A 158 -4.34 5.29 -17.90
C TYR A 158 -5.85 5.22 -18.19
N ALA A 159 -6.63 4.62 -17.28
CA ALA A 159 -8.08 4.45 -17.36
C ALA A 159 -8.57 3.84 -18.70
N LYS A 160 -7.83 2.89 -19.29
CA LYS A 160 -8.11 2.34 -20.64
C LYS A 160 -9.04 1.14 -20.66
N SER A 161 -8.98 0.28 -19.65
CA SER A 161 -9.64 -1.02 -19.64
C SER A 161 -10.71 -1.10 -18.57
N GLU A 162 -11.77 -1.81 -18.83
CA GLU A 162 -12.77 -2.16 -17.85
C GLU A 162 -12.37 -3.49 -17.18
N LEU A 163 -11.36 -3.43 -16.31
CA LEU A 163 -10.84 -4.61 -15.60
C LEU A 163 -11.80 -5.06 -14.49
N ILE A 164 -12.39 -4.09 -13.79
CA ILE A 164 -13.34 -4.27 -12.69
C ILE A 164 -14.61 -3.52 -13.09
N PRO A 165 -15.58 -4.20 -13.73
CA PRO A 165 -16.86 -3.58 -14.06
C PRO A 165 -17.61 -3.18 -12.80
N MET A 166 -18.09 -1.94 -12.74
CA MET A 166 -18.88 -1.41 -11.63
C MET A 166 -20.16 -0.74 -12.13
N ILE A 167 -21.24 -0.91 -11.41
CA ILE A 167 -22.47 -0.13 -11.61
C ILE A 167 -22.35 1.25 -10.96
N ALA A 168 -23.25 2.17 -11.30
CA ALA A 168 -23.18 3.55 -10.83
C ALA A 168 -23.19 3.69 -9.29
N GLU A 169 -23.90 2.82 -8.60
CA GLU A 169 -23.98 2.77 -7.15
C GLU A 169 -22.63 2.36 -6.53
N GLN A 170 -21.94 1.41 -7.16
CA GLN A 170 -20.61 0.95 -6.71
C GLN A 170 -19.54 2.02 -6.96
N GLU A 171 -19.58 2.71 -8.11
CA GLU A 171 -18.71 3.87 -8.37
C GLU A 171 -18.93 4.98 -7.33
N SER A 172 -20.20 5.28 -7.00
CA SER A 172 -20.53 6.28 -5.97
C SER A 172 -20.06 5.87 -4.59
N LEU A 173 -20.13 4.58 -4.26
CA LEU A 173 -19.60 4.04 -3.01
C LEU A 173 -18.09 4.21 -2.94
N VAL A 174 -17.35 3.89 -4.02
CA VAL A 174 -15.90 4.09 -4.09
C VAL A 174 -15.57 5.56 -3.87
N GLN A 175 -16.18 6.50 -4.59
CA GLN A 175 -15.96 7.95 -4.43
C GLN A 175 -16.23 8.46 -3.00
N LYS A 176 -17.22 7.88 -2.34
CA LYS A 176 -17.53 8.24 -0.95
C LYS A 176 -16.50 7.70 0.02
N VAL A 177 -16.07 6.45 -0.14
CA VAL A 177 -15.14 5.79 0.79
C VAL A 177 -13.74 6.33 0.60
N ASP A 178 -13.25 6.48 -0.63
CA ASP A 178 -11.89 6.92 -0.92
C ASP A 178 -11.61 8.36 -0.43
N SER A 179 -12.63 9.23 -0.45
CA SER A 179 -12.55 10.59 0.09
C SER A 179 -12.36 10.62 1.62
N ASN A 180 -12.75 9.55 2.31
CA ASN A 180 -12.66 9.41 3.77
C ASN A 180 -11.47 8.57 4.24
N ILE A 181 -10.68 8.00 3.34
CA ILE A 181 -9.46 7.26 3.69
C ILE A 181 -8.25 8.17 3.52
N TYR A 182 -7.77 8.71 4.65
CA TYR A 182 -6.57 9.55 4.69
C TYR A 182 -5.30 8.70 4.59
N ARG A 183 -4.34 9.16 3.82
CA ARG A 183 -3.03 8.55 3.60
C ARG A 183 -1.92 9.43 4.19
N PRO A 184 -1.40 9.10 5.39
CA PRO A 184 -0.37 9.93 6.04
C PRO A 184 0.93 10.04 5.24
N CYS A 185 1.23 9.07 4.37
CA CYS A 185 2.43 9.11 3.52
C CYS A 185 2.43 10.23 2.47
N CYS A 186 1.25 10.70 2.07
CA CYS A 186 1.07 11.70 1.01
C CYS A 186 0.28 12.93 1.48
N ASP A 187 -0.14 12.96 2.74
CA ASP A 187 -0.95 14.02 3.35
C ASP A 187 -2.24 14.33 2.57
N ASN A 188 -2.88 13.31 2.02
CA ASN A 188 -4.11 13.44 1.25
C ASN A 188 -5.01 12.18 1.36
N SER A 189 -6.21 12.24 0.75
CA SER A 189 -7.14 11.11 0.69
C SER A 189 -6.84 10.17 -0.49
N THR A 190 -7.45 8.98 -0.47
CA THR A 190 -7.36 8.02 -1.57
C THR A 190 -8.10 8.51 -2.83
N ALA A 191 -9.03 9.48 -2.70
CA ALA A 191 -9.69 10.13 -3.84
C ALA A 191 -8.70 10.91 -4.73
N PHE A 192 -7.50 11.22 -4.20
CA PHE A 192 -6.39 11.77 -4.97
C PHE A 192 -5.24 10.75 -5.05
N PRO A 193 -5.32 9.74 -5.92
CA PRO A 193 -4.38 8.62 -5.98
C PRO A 193 -3.06 9.01 -6.71
N ASP A 194 -2.34 10.00 -6.19
CA ASP A 194 -1.12 10.59 -6.76
C ASP A 194 0.15 9.72 -6.61
N CYS A 195 0.14 8.72 -5.71
CA CYS A 195 1.24 7.79 -5.51
C CYS A 195 0.82 6.33 -5.76
N ASN A 196 1.79 5.42 -5.85
CA ASN A 196 1.56 3.99 -6.07
C ASN A 196 0.63 3.36 -5.02
N HIS A 197 0.77 3.72 -3.74
CA HIS A 197 -0.11 3.24 -2.68
C HIS A 197 -1.56 3.72 -2.87
N GLY A 198 -1.75 4.98 -3.24
CA GLY A 198 -3.07 5.53 -3.53
C GLY A 198 -3.74 4.84 -4.70
N MET A 199 -3.00 4.62 -5.79
CA MET A 199 -3.51 3.94 -6.97
C MET A 199 -3.82 2.46 -6.69
N ALA A 200 -2.98 1.77 -5.94
CA ALA A 200 -3.22 0.39 -5.52
C ALA A 200 -4.44 0.27 -4.59
N LEU A 201 -4.57 1.20 -3.63
CA LEU A 201 -5.72 1.21 -2.71
C LEU A 201 -7.03 1.51 -3.45
N LEU A 202 -7.03 2.43 -4.42
CA LEU A 202 -8.18 2.67 -5.28
C LEU A 202 -8.64 1.38 -5.97
N ALA A 203 -7.73 0.60 -6.55
CA ALA A 203 -8.07 -0.68 -7.17
C ALA A 203 -8.68 -1.69 -6.19
N VAL A 204 -8.15 -1.75 -4.96
CA VAL A 204 -8.70 -2.62 -3.91
C VAL A 204 -10.12 -2.19 -3.55
N LEU A 205 -10.37 -0.89 -3.37
CA LEU A 205 -11.72 -0.36 -3.08
C LEU A 205 -12.70 -0.66 -4.20
N GLN A 206 -12.29 -0.47 -5.46
CA GLN A 206 -13.11 -0.81 -6.63
C GLN A 206 -13.46 -2.30 -6.65
N LEU A 207 -12.48 -3.16 -6.40
CA LEU A 207 -12.68 -4.60 -6.37
C LEU A 207 -13.60 -5.02 -5.21
N MET A 208 -13.47 -4.42 -4.06
CA MET A 208 -14.36 -4.65 -2.91
C MET A 208 -15.79 -4.19 -3.21
N ALA A 209 -15.97 -3.01 -3.78
CA ALA A 209 -17.27 -2.49 -4.17
C ALA A 209 -17.95 -3.37 -5.23
N ALA A 210 -17.22 -3.80 -6.26
CA ALA A 210 -17.71 -4.74 -7.27
C ALA A 210 -18.13 -6.11 -6.69
N ASN A 211 -17.58 -6.48 -5.53
CA ASN A 211 -17.93 -7.69 -4.77
C ASN A 211 -18.90 -7.42 -3.61
N ASN A 212 -19.72 -6.36 -3.71
CA ASN A 212 -20.77 -5.99 -2.77
C ASN A 212 -20.30 -5.69 -1.34
N ALA A 213 -19.09 -5.16 -1.18
CA ALA A 213 -18.68 -4.58 0.08
C ALA A 213 -19.53 -3.36 0.44
N THR A 214 -19.68 -3.10 1.73
CA THR A 214 -20.37 -1.93 2.27
C THR A 214 -19.39 -1.02 2.99
N GLU A 215 -19.84 0.17 3.39
CA GLU A 215 -19.03 1.12 4.17
C GLU A 215 -18.67 0.64 5.59
N LYS A 216 -19.30 -0.43 6.07
CA LYS A 216 -19.15 -0.95 7.44
C LYS A 216 -18.24 -2.13 7.51
#